data_51b381edd6d450664a33d489c96b5523
#
_entry.id   51b381edd6d450664a33d489c96b5523
#
_cell.length_a   1.000
_cell.length_b   1.000
_cell.length_c   1.000
_cell.angle_alpha   90.00
_cell.angle_beta   90.00
_cell.angle_gamma   90.00
#
_symmetry.space_group_name_H-M   'P 1'
#
loop_
_entity.id
_entity.type
_entity.pdbx_description
1 polymer ?
#
loop_
_entity_poly.entity_id
_entity_poly.type
_entity_poly.pdbx_seq_one_letter_code
_entity_poly.pdbx_strand_id
1 'polypeptide(L)'
;MKREAVLRVALIMSVIGLLYYLGYLLFFGYLPAPFLYDKRDTFMDFFNVSYWAYKDDRYLSWGAVYPALSFLVVKCFYWVTGVIPSGNSSMVMRDASAPVFYLYFMVFLISPLAWLYLERKEYGFSQMVAVYFISIISTPALFALERGNLIVLAPVFLALYLVRKDAWRAFSVAVLVNLKPYFILLFIPLVYRGNMRLFVISVYYSLALFVVSGTILDPYYWQVIPNLFSFGSSSDLFSIREVLSLPASLSAYKYVLGHPSVIGSQYYLLYGGWADLFGGVVGLMSLGGVVAALLALYLYKDYCGDDLMLVVLVVVITNLSYTTGGYSLILYFPLIAVFGRLRYARIYLLLLLFLVSPVDIIPLAHSYIGEQYSYLCGRTVGIDWTLGAGALIRPVLNYFLLLLVTVEVYKKNQLNQTFVEL
;
A
#
# COMPACT_ATOMS: atom_id res chain seq x y z
N MET A 1 -3.55 -27.43 -0.96
CA MET A 1 -2.60 -27.03 -2.02
C MET A 1 -1.28 -26.71 -1.33
N LYS A 2 -0.13 -27.16 -1.85
CA LYS A 2 1.18 -26.83 -1.28
C LYS A 2 1.50 -25.34 -1.56
N ARG A 3 2.22 -24.66 -0.67
CA ARG A 3 2.65 -23.25 -0.81
C ARG A 3 3.25 -22.96 -2.20
N GLU A 4 4.09 -23.87 -2.68
CA GLU A 4 4.73 -23.75 -4.00
C GLU A 4 3.73 -23.70 -5.15
N ALA A 5 2.66 -24.49 -5.11
CA ALA A 5 1.62 -24.48 -6.15
C ALA A 5 0.87 -23.13 -6.17
N VAL A 6 0.58 -22.53 -5.00
CA VAL A 6 -0.04 -21.21 -4.95
C VAL A 6 0.88 -20.15 -5.55
N LEU A 7 2.17 -20.15 -5.19
CA LEU A 7 3.14 -19.20 -5.72
C LEU A 7 3.32 -19.34 -7.23
N ARG A 8 3.31 -20.57 -7.77
CA ARG A 8 3.36 -20.80 -9.23
C ARG A 8 2.13 -20.22 -9.92
N VAL A 9 0.92 -20.45 -9.38
CA VAL A 9 -0.31 -19.88 -9.94
C VAL A 9 -0.28 -18.35 -9.85
N ALA A 10 0.15 -17.77 -8.73
CA ALA A 10 0.29 -16.32 -8.57
C ALA A 10 1.26 -15.71 -9.58
N LEU A 11 2.38 -16.41 -9.86
CA LEU A 11 3.35 -15.99 -10.87
C LEU A 11 2.74 -16.02 -12.27
N ILE A 12 2.06 -17.11 -12.63
CA ILE A 12 1.39 -17.22 -13.94
C ILE A 12 0.36 -16.11 -14.12
N MET A 13 -0.48 -15.88 -13.11
CA MET A 13 -1.47 -14.81 -13.16
C MET A 13 -0.83 -13.40 -13.26
N SER A 14 0.30 -13.19 -12.59
CA SER A 14 1.05 -11.94 -12.70
C SER A 14 1.65 -11.74 -14.10
N VAL A 15 2.16 -12.80 -14.72
CA VAL A 15 2.66 -12.76 -16.11
C VAL A 15 1.51 -12.46 -17.09
N ILE A 16 0.36 -13.12 -16.93
CA ILE A 16 -0.83 -12.83 -17.76
C ILE A 16 -1.24 -11.37 -17.60
N GLY A 17 -1.26 -10.84 -16.37
CA GLY A 17 -1.55 -9.44 -16.11
C GLY A 17 -0.57 -8.49 -16.79
N LEU A 18 0.73 -8.75 -16.66
CA LEU A 18 1.77 -7.95 -17.32
C LEU A 18 1.59 -7.93 -18.83
N LEU A 19 1.39 -9.10 -19.46
CA LEU A 19 1.18 -9.21 -20.90
C LEU A 19 -0.08 -8.46 -21.35
N TYR A 20 -1.16 -8.54 -20.57
CA TYR A 20 -2.38 -7.78 -20.83
C TYR A 20 -2.13 -6.27 -20.77
N TYR A 21 -1.46 -5.78 -19.71
CA TYR A 21 -1.19 -4.35 -19.54
C TYR A 21 -0.26 -3.81 -20.62
N LEU A 22 0.78 -4.56 -20.99
CA LEU A 22 1.68 -4.19 -22.08
C LEU A 22 0.95 -4.21 -23.44
N GLY A 23 0.17 -5.26 -23.70
CA GLY A 23 -0.65 -5.34 -24.91
C GLY A 23 -1.62 -4.16 -25.00
N TYR A 24 -2.32 -3.86 -23.91
CA TYR A 24 -3.26 -2.73 -23.88
C TYR A 24 -2.56 -1.39 -24.12
N LEU A 25 -1.38 -1.17 -23.49
CA LEU A 25 -0.56 0.03 -23.73
C LEU A 25 -0.13 0.14 -25.18
N LEU A 26 0.29 -0.95 -25.82
CA LEU A 26 0.74 -0.95 -27.21
C LEU A 26 -0.41 -0.64 -28.19
N PHE A 27 -1.61 -1.18 -27.93
CA PHE A 27 -2.76 -0.98 -28.82
C PHE A 27 -3.46 0.36 -28.60
N PHE A 28 -3.67 0.75 -27.35
CA PHE A 28 -4.48 1.93 -26.99
C PHE A 28 -3.64 3.14 -26.57
N GLY A 29 -2.36 2.95 -26.28
CA GLY A 29 -1.46 4.03 -25.89
C GLY A 29 -1.57 4.46 -24.42
N TYR A 30 -2.27 3.72 -23.58
CA TYR A 30 -2.39 3.97 -22.14
C TYR A 30 -2.64 2.67 -21.36
N LEU A 31 -2.45 2.68 -20.05
CA LEU A 31 -2.72 1.54 -19.19
C LEU A 31 -4.21 1.47 -18.81
N PRO A 32 -4.82 0.25 -18.77
CA PRO A 32 -6.21 0.06 -18.35
C PRO A 32 -6.37 0.13 -16.82
N ALA A 33 -7.56 -0.20 -16.29
CA ALA A 33 -7.73 -0.43 -14.87
C ALA A 33 -6.75 -1.52 -14.37
N PRO A 34 -6.20 -1.39 -13.13
CA PRO A 34 -6.50 -0.41 -12.10
C PRO A 34 -5.69 0.88 -12.17
N PHE A 35 -4.92 1.11 -13.22
CA PHE A 35 -4.08 2.30 -13.36
C PHE A 35 -4.95 3.56 -13.51
N LEU A 36 -4.38 4.71 -13.14
CA LEU A 36 -5.10 5.97 -13.17
C LEU A 36 -5.65 6.31 -14.55
N TYR A 37 -6.83 6.89 -14.58
CA TYR A 37 -7.44 7.36 -15.81
C TYR A 37 -6.81 8.67 -16.34
N ASP A 38 -6.25 9.53 -15.47
CA ASP A 38 -5.43 10.67 -15.92
C ASP A 38 -4.03 10.19 -16.30
N LYS A 39 -3.82 10.07 -17.59
CA LYS A 39 -2.59 9.51 -18.15
C LYS A 39 -1.38 10.46 -18.06
N ARG A 40 -1.60 11.70 -17.66
CA ARG A 40 -0.53 12.66 -17.31
C ARG A 40 0.01 12.42 -15.91
N ASP A 41 -0.76 11.76 -15.05
CA ASP A 41 -0.44 11.57 -13.62
C ASP A 41 0.51 10.39 -13.33
N THR A 42 1.02 9.73 -14.38
CA THR A 42 2.01 8.65 -14.27
C THR A 42 3.28 9.14 -13.57
N PHE A 43 3.76 8.39 -12.56
CA PHE A 43 4.88 8.68 -11.65
C PHE A 43 4.69 9.89 -10.73
N MET A 44 3.49 10.44 -10.66
CA MET A 44 3.28 11.70 -9.96
C MET A 44 3.37 11.61 -8.43
N ASP A 45 3.19 10.44 -7.80
CA ASP A 45 3.44 10.31 -6.36
C ASP A 45 4.90 10.62 -6.02
N PHE A 46 5.86 10.17 -6.84
CA PHE A 46 7.28 10.50 -6.68
C PHE A 46 7.55 11.97 -6.97
N PHE A 47 7.07 12.47 -8.12
CA PHE A 47 7.42 13.81 -8.58
C PHE A 47 6.65 14.92 -7.86
N ASN A 48 5.48 14.66 -7.27
CA ASN A 48 4.82 15.56 -6.34
C ASN A 48 5.66 15.71 -5.06
N VAL A 49 6.10 14.60 -4.48
CA VAL A 49 7.01 14.63 -3.32
C VAL A 49 8.34 15.30 -3.69
N SER A 50 8.87 15.05 -4.89
CA SER A 50 10.08 15.71 -5.39
C SER A 50 9.90 17.21 -5.48
N TYR A 51 8.81 17.67 -6.07
CA TYR A 51 8.52 19.09 -6.24
C TYR A 51 8.43 19.79 -4.88
N TRP A 52 7.68 19.22 -3.95
CA TRP A 52 7.57 19.74 -2.59
C TRP A 52 8.90 19.70 -1.82
N ALA A 53 9.76 18.71 -2.07
CA ALA A 53 11.07 18.63 -1.42
C ALA A 53 11.97 19.85 -1.67
N TYR A 54 11.72 20.59 -2.75
CA TYR A 54 12.47 21.81 -3.15
C TYR A 54 11.67 23.10 -2.98
N LYS A 55 10.52 23.07 -2.26
CA LYS A 55 9.73 24.26 -1.90
C LYS A 55 9.93 24.59 -0.42
N ASP A 56 10.17 25.85 -0.11
CA ASP A 56 10.39 26.29 1.27
C ASP A 56 9.09 26.35 2.09
N ASP A 57 7.95 26.51 1.42
CA ASP A 57 6.62 26.62 2.02
C ASP A 57 5.83 25.29 2.01
N ARG A 58 6.51 24.13 1.83
CA ARG A 58 5.87 22.81 1.67
C ARG A 58 4.91 22.42 2.79
N TYR A 59 5.25 22.77 4.01
CA TYR A 59 4.40 22.47 5.18
C TYR A 59 3.38 23.56 5.51
N LEU A 60 3.56 24.75 4.97
CA LEU A 60 2.67 25.90 5.18
C LEU A 60 1.63 25.99 4.07
N SER A 61 1.98 26.59 2.94
CA SER A 61 1.03 26.85 1.84
C SER A 61 0.57 25.57 1.12
N TRP A 62 1.46 24.56 1.03
CA TRP A 62 1.14 23.29 0.34
C TRP A 62 0.53 22.24 1.25
N GLY A 63 0.56 22.43 2.58
CA GLY A 63 -0.05 21.50 3.53
C GLY A 63 0.49 20.07 3.44
N ALA A 64 1.80 19.90 3.15
CA ALA A 64 2.38 18.59 2.92
C ALA A 64 2.21 17.68 4.13
N VAL A 65 1.78 16.44 3.88
CA VAL A 65 1.49 15.39 4.88
C VAL A 65 2.60 14.34 4.99
N TYR A 66 3.67 14.47 4.21
CA TYR A 66 4.82 13.57 4.26
C TYR A 66 5.82 14.03 5.33
N PRO A 67 6.32 13.13 6.20
CA PRO A 67 7.42 13.44 7.09
C PRO A 67 8.69 13.83 6.32
N ALA A 68 9.55 14.61 6.96
CA ALA A 68 10.76 15.16 6.35
C ALA A 68 11.70 14.11 5.74
N LEU A 69 11.77 12.91 6.33
CA LEU A 69 12.57 11.80 5.80
C LEU A 69 12.16 11.43 4.37
N SER A 70 10.88 11.43 4.04
CA SER A 70 10.40 11.13 2.68
C SER A 70 10.96 12.10 1.65
N PHE A 71 11.02 13.39 2.00
CA PHE A 71 11.61 14.43 1.14
C PHE A 71 13.12 14.28 1.04
N LEU A 72 13.82 13.94 2.14
CA LEU A 72 15.26 13.69 2.09
C LEU A 72 15.60 12.47 1.24
N VAL A 73 14.81 11.40 1.33
CA VAL A 73 14.96 10.22 0.46
C VAL A 73 14.89 10.65 -1.01
N VAL A 74 13.89 11.45 -1.38
CA VAL A 74 13.76 11.94 -2.76
C VAL A 74 14.94 12.85 -3.14
N LYS A 75 15.39 13.76 -2.26
CA LYS A 75 16.59 14.57 -2.52
C LYS A 75 17.84 13.71 -2.74
N CYS A 76 17.98 12.57 -2.05
CA CYS A 76 19.07 11.64 -2.31
C CYS A 76 19.06 11.10 -3.75
N PHE A 77 17.89 10.84 -4.35
CA PHE A 77 17.80 10.42 -5.76
C PHE A 77 18.37 11.49 -6.70
N TYR A 78 18.03 12.77 -6.47
CA TYR A 78 18.58 13.86 -7.26
C TYR A 78 20.08 14.04 -7.04
N TRP A 79 20.53 13.93 -5.80
CA TRP A 79 21.95 14.02 -5.48
C TRP A 79 22.78 12.91 -6.14
N VAL A 80 22.32 11.65 -6.05
CA VAL A 80 23.00 10.49 -6.65
C VAL A 80 23.05 10.58 -8.17
N THR A 81 22.01 11.09 -8.81
CA THR A 81 21.95 11.22 -10.27
C THR A 81 22.63 12.49 -10.80
N GLY A 82 22.97 13.44 -9.94
CA GLY A 82 23.52 14.74 -10.33
C GLY A 82 22.52 15.63 -11.07
N VAL A 83 21.24 15.26 -11.11
CA VAL A 83 20.21 16.08 -11.78
C VAL A 83 19.87 17.28 -10.91
N ILE A 84 19.89 18.46 -11.50
CA ILE A 84 19.45 19.70 -10.85
C ILE A 84 17.93 19.80 -11.00
N PRO A 85 17.17 19.83 -9.90
CA PRO A 85 15.72 19.97 -9.95
C PRO A 85 15.33 21.26 -10.65
N SER A 86 14.55 21.17 -11.70
CA SER A 86 14.10 22.32 -12.47
C SER A 86 12.61 22.18 -12.83
N GLY A 87 11.94 23.30 -12.96
CA GLY A 87 10.54 23.37 -13.38
C GLY A 87 9.64 24.06 -12.38
N ASN A 88 8.53 24.58 -12.88
CA ASN A 88 7.50 25.29 -12.12
C ASN A 88 6.34 24.40 -11.67
N SER A 89 6.38 23.13 -12.03
CA SER A 89 5.40 22.11 -11.61
C SER A 89 6.05 20.74 -11.48
N SER A 90 5.38 19.83 -10.78
CA SER A 90 5.82 18.44 -10.62
C SER A 90 5.88 17.68 -11.95
N MET A 91 4.99 17.97 -12.90
CA MET A 91 5.02 17.36 -14.23
C MET A 91 6.26 17.80 -15.04
N VAL A 92 6.57 19.10 -15.04
CA VAL A 92 7.77 19.61 -15.73
C VAL A 92 9.04 19.04 -15.10
N MET A 93 9.08 18.93 -13.76
CA MET A 93 10.19 18.31 -13.05
C MET A 93 10.34 16.83 -13.45
N ARG A 94 9.25 16.07 -13.58
CA ARG A 94 9.24 14.68 -14.04
C ARG A 94 9.86 14.57 -15.43
N ASP A 95 9.37 15.37 -16.35
CA ASP A 95 9.74 15.30 -17.77
C ASP A 95 11.22 15.68 -17.97
N ALA A 96 11.80 16.49 -17.07
CA ALA A 96 13.20 16.89 -17.06
C ALA A 96 14.13 15.93 -16.28
N SER A 97 13.62 14.92 -15.60
CA SER A 97 14.37 14.13 -14.60
C SER A 97 14.47 12.64 -14.94
N ALA A 98 14.65 12.26 -16.20
CA ALA A 98 14.76 10.86 -16.60
C ALA A 98 15.79 10.03 -15.80
N PRO A 99 17.02 10.51 -15.47
CA PRO A 99 17.95 9.72 -14.67
C PRO A 99 17.43 9.42 -13.25
N VAL A 100 16.65 10.33 -12.65
CA VAL A 100 16.02 10.13 -11.34
C VAL A 100 14.98 9.02 -11.41
N PHE A 101 14.19 8.99 -12.49
CA PHE A 101 13.24 7.93 -12.74
C PHE A 101 13.95 6.55 -12.92
N TYR A 102 15.03 6.50 -13.69
CA TYR A 102 15.80 5.25 -13.84
C TYR A 102 16.37 4.76 -12.51
N LEU A 103 16.87 5.65 -11.66
CA LEU A 103 17.32 5.27 -10.32
C LEU A 103 16.16 4.74 -9.46
N TYR A 104 14.98 5.39 -9.49
CA TYR A 104 13.79 4.89 -8.82
C TYR A 104 13.42 3.48 -9.32
N PHE A 105 13.43 3.26 -10.64
CA PHE A 105 13.17 1.96 -11.23
C PHE A 105 14.16 0.88 -10.75
N MET A 106 15.45 1.22 -10.65
CA MET A 106 16.46 0.31 -10.10
C MET A 106 16.18 -0.01 -8.64
N VAL A 107 15.81 0.97 -7.82
CA VAL A 107 15.41 0.76 -6.42
C VAL A 107 14.18 -0.15 -6.34
N PHE A 108 13.20 0.04 -7.20
CA PHE A 108 12.03 -0.83 -7.31
C PHE A 108 12.41 -2.29 -7.58
N LEU A 109 13.35 -2.55 -8.49
CA LEU A 109 13.83 -3.90 -8.80
C LEU A 109 14.68 -4.51 -7.67
N ILE A 110 15.49 -3.70 -6.98
CA ILE A 110 16.41 -4.17 -5.95
C ILE A 110 15.69 -4.39 -4.60
N SER A 111 14.65 -3.63 -4.30
CA SER A 111 13.92 -3.75 -3.03
C SER A 111 13.43 -5.18 -2.74
N PRO A 112 12.82 -5.93 -3.69
CA PRO A 112 12.46 -7.33 -3.46
C PRO A 112 13.66 -8.25 -3.20
N LEU A 113 14.78 -8.03 -3.86
CA LEU A 113 16.00 -8.81 -3.58
C LEU A 113 16.51 -8.58 -2.16
N ALA A 114 16.46 -7.32 -1.70
CA ALA A 114 16.92 -6.96 -0.36
C ALA A 114 16.10 -7.66 0.74
N TRP A 115 14.77 -7.58 0.69
CA TRP A 115 13.97 -8.22 1.71
C TRP A 115 13.92 -9.76 1.58
N LEU A 116 13.96 -10.32 0.37
CA LEU A 116 14.09 -11.77 0.15
C LEU A 116 15.42 -12.30 0.69
N TYR A 117 16.50 -11.55 0.55
CA TYR A 117 17.79 -11.92 1.16
C TYR A 117 17.69 -11.98 2.69
N LEU A 118 16.96 -11.07 3.31
CA LEU A 118 16.70 -11.12 4.76
C LEU A 118 15.93 -12.38 5.16
N GLU A 119 14.96 -12.80 4.37
CA GLU A 119 14.08 -13.94 4.63
C GLU A 119 14.53 -15.24 3.92
N ARG A 120 15.72 -15.30 3.33
CA ARG A 120 16.16 -16.40 2.46
C ARG A 120 16.05 -17.79 3.08
N LYS A 121 16.07 -17.91 4.42
CA LYS A 121 15.91 -19.19 5.12
C LYS A 121 14.49 -19.76 5.08
N GLU A 122 13.52 -18.93 4.76
CA GLU A 122 12.10 -19.28 4.71
C GLU A 122 11.67 -19.86 3.35
N TYR A 123 12.53 -19.76 2.33
CA TYR A 123 12.21 -20.11 0.96
C TYR A 123 13.26 -21.05 0.35
N GLY A 124 12.80 -22.04 -0.42
CA GLY A 124 13.65 -22.72 -1.39
C GLY A 124 13.92 -21.82 -2.60
N PHE A 125 14.95 -22.12 -3.40
CA PHE A 125 15.37 -21.28 -4.51
C PHE A 125 14.24 -20.98 -5.51
N SER A 126 13.46 -22.01 -5.93
CA SER A 126 12.34 -21.82 -6.87
C SER A 126 11.24 -20.90 -6.30
N GLN A 127 11.00 -20.98 -4.98
CA GLN A 127 10.04 -20.11 -4.30
C GLN A 127 10.56 -18.66 -4.24
N MET A 128 11.85 -18.46 -3.94
CA MET A 128 12.47 -17.13 -3.96
C MET A 128 12.32 -16.46 -5.33
N VAL A 129 12.61 -17.20 -6.39
CA VAL A 129 12.46 -16.71 -7.77
C VAL A 129 11.00 -16.35 -8.05
N ALA A 130 10.05 -17.21 -7.70
CA ALA A 130 8.63 -16.94 -7.90
C ALA A 130 8.17 -15.70 -7.13
N VAL A 131 8.53 -15.59 -5.85
CA VAL A 131 8.16 -14.45 -5.01
C VAL A 131 8.82 -13.16 -5.51
N TYR A 132 10.07 -13.21 -5.95
CA TYR A 132 10.74 -12.06 -6.56
C TYR A 132 9.95 -11.53 -7.76
N PHE A 133 9.63 -12.40 -8.72
CA PHE A 133 8.88 -11.98 -9.90
C PHE A 133 7.46 -11.49 -9.55
N ILE A 134 6.74 -12.16 -8.66
CA ILE A 134 5.43 -11.67 -8.18
C ILE A 134 5.59 -10.26 -7.61
N SER A 135 6.66 -9.99 -6.86
CA SER A 135 6.90 -8.70 -6.20
C SER A 135 7.22 -7.55 -7.16
N ILE A 136 7.53 -7.84 -8.43
CA ILE A 136 7.83 -6.80 -9.44
C ILE A 136 6.80 -6.74 -10.58
N ILE A 137 6.11 -7.85 -10.90
CA ILE A 137 5.19 -7.88 -12.04
C ILE A 137 3.71 -8.07 -11.66
N SER A 138 3.39 -8.26 -10.38
CA SER A 138 1.98 -8.33 -9.96
C SER A 138 1.30 -6.96 -10.08
N THR A 139 -0.02 -6.99 -10.20
CA THR A 139 -0.82 -5.75 -10.34
C THR A 139 -0.50 -4.69 -9.28
N PRO A 140 -0.44 -5.00 -7.96
CA PRO A 140 -0.08 -4.01 -6.97
C PRO A 140 1.35 -3.45 -7.11
N ALA A 141 2.31 -4.30 -7.51
CA ALA A 141 3.69 -3.88 -7.73
C ALA A 141 3.80 -2.93 -8.93
N LEU A 142 3.17 -3.30 -10.06
CA LEU A 142 3.11 -2.44 -11.25
C LEU A 142 2.38 -1.12 -10.97
N PHE A 143 1.34 -1.15 -10.13
CA PHE A 143 0.64 0.06 -9.71
C PHE A 143 1.52 0.95 -8.81
N ALA A 144 2.29 0.37 -7.89
CA ALA A 144 3.27 1.11 -7.09
C ALA A 144 4.36 1.75 -7.98
N LEU A 145 4.80 1.05 -9.01
CA LEU A 145 5.76 1.55 -10.01
C LEU A 145 5.15 2.69 -10.82
N GLU A 146 3.95 2.50 -11.36
CA GLU A 146 3.24 3.49 -12.18
C GLU A 146 3.01 4.79 -11.41
N ARG A 147 2.69 4.70 -10.13
CA ARG A 147 2.56 5.87 -9.24
C ARG A 147 3.90 6.49 -8.85
N GLY A 148 5.00 5.74 -8.92
CA GLY A 148 6.29 6.16 -8.36
C GLY A 148 6.27 6.25 -6.82
N ASN A 149 5.50 5.39 -6.13
CA ASN A 149 5.29 5.55 -4.70
C ASN A 149 6.45 5.02 -3.85
N LEU A 150 6.91 5.83 -2.87
CA LEU A 150 8.00 5.46 -1.95
C LEU A 150 7.69 4.25 -1.07
N ILE A 151 6.45 3.77 -1.05
CA ILE A 151 6.06 2.57 -0.32
C ILE A 151 6.84 1.33 -0.76
N VAL A 152 7.44 1.33 -1.95
CA VAL A 152 8.30 0.25 -2.45
C VAL A 152 9.49 -0.06 -1.54
N LEU A 153 9.86 0.87 -0.66
CA LEU A 153 10.90 0.69 0.35
C LEU A 153 10.39 -0.03 1.61
N ALA A 154 9.09 0.07 1.92
CA ALA A 154 8.53 -0.44 3.16
C ALA A 154 8.69 -1.96 3.36
N PRO A 155 8.56 -2.84 2.34
CA PRO A 155 8.79 -4.28 2.47
C PRO A 155 10.16 -4.64 3.05
N VAL A 156 11.22 -3.87 2.71
CA VAL A 156 12.59 -4.10 3.24
C VAL A 156 12.62 -3.91 4.75
N PHE A 157 12.02 -2.83 5.24
CA PHE A 157 11.99 -2.54 6.69
C PHE A 157 11.03 -3.45 7.44
N LEU A 158 9.92 -3.90 6.82
CA LEU A 158 9.06 -4.92 7.42
C LEU A 158 9.79 -6.26 7.57
N ALA A 159 10.51 -6.71 6.55
CA ALA A 159 11.34 -7.90 6.64
C ALA A 159 12.46 -7.75 7.67
N LEU A 160 13.10 -6.58 7.76
CA LEU A 160 14.12 -6.28 8.76
C LEU A 160 13.54 -6.35 10.18
N TYR A 161 12.31 -5.87 10.38
CA TYR A 161 11.58 -6.01 11.64
C TYR A 161 11.38 -7.48 12.03
N LEU A 162 11.01 -8.33 11.06
CA LEU A 162 10.74 -9.77 11.30
C LEU A 162 11.99 -10.57 11.68
N VAL A 163 13.11 -10.33 11.01
CA VAL A 163 14.27 -11.22 11.05
C VAL A 163 15.43 -10.76 11.94
N ARG A 164 15.36 -9.53 12.49
CA ARG A 164 16.47 -8.94 13.22
C ARG A 164 16.17 -8.72 14.70
N LYS A 165 17.26 -8.45 15.45
CA LYS A 165 17.22 -8.16 16.89
C LYS A 165 16.64 -6.77 17.17
N ASP A 166 16.36 -6.47 18.42
CA ASP A 166 15.64 -5.31 18.91
C ASP A 166 16.09 -3.96 18.34
N ALA A 167 17.40 -3.71 18.24
CA ALA A 167 17.91 -2.46 17.66
C ALA A 167 17.47 -2.26 16.20
N TRP A 168 17.48 -3.33 15.40
CA TRP A 168 17.04 -3.29 14.01
C TRP A 168 15.51 -3.17 13.88
N ARG A 169 14.76 -3.77 14.82
CA ARG A 169 13.31 -3.59 14.91
C ARG A 169 12.96 -2.14 15.20
N ALA A 170 13.63 -1.55 16.22
CA ALA A 170 13.45 -0.14 16.56
C ALA A 170 13.79 0.78 15.38
N PHE A 171 14.91 0.53 14.71
CA PHE A 171 15.31 1.27 13.51
C PHE A 171 14.28 1.14 12.37
N SER A 172 13.78 -0.09 12.13
CA SER A 172 12.76 -0.34 11.10
C SER A 172 11.48 0.45 11.36
N VAL A 173 10.99 0.43 12.61
CA VAL A 173 9.81 1.21 13.01
C VAL A 173 10.07 2.71 12.80
N ALA A 174 11.22 3.21 13.22
CA ALA A 174 11.59 4.61 13.06
C ALA A 174 11.58 5.05 11.60
N VAL A 175 12.19 4.26 10.71
CA VAL A 175 12.20 4.57 9.27
C VAL A 175 10.80 4.50 8.68
N LEU A 176 10.02 3.45 8.98
CA LEU A 176 8.68 3.27 8.44
C LEU A 176 7.74 4.41 8.83
N VAL A 177 7.73 4.81 10.12
CA VAL A 177 6.91 5.93 10.61
C VAL A 177 7.29 7.24 9.94
N ASN A 178 8.57 7.48 9.72
CA ASN A 178 9.07 8.69 9.06
C ASN A 178 9.01 8.63 7.52
N LEU A 179 8.70 7.47 6.93
CA LEU A 179 8.33 7.37 5.51
C LEU A 179 6.83 7.56 5.30
N LYS A 180 6.01 6.91 6.12
CA LYS A 180 4.55 6.95 6.02
C LYS A 180 3.95 6.93 7.43
N PRO A 181 3.24 8.00 7.86
CA PRO A 181 2.79 8.15 9.24
C PRO A 181 1.90 7.03 9.79
N TYR A 182 1.13 6.36 8.94
CA TYR A 182 0.26 5.27 9.40
C TYR A 182 1.03 4.07 9.98
N PHE A 183 2.33 3.94 9.72
CA PHE A 183 3.17 2.93 10.39
C PHE A 183 3.39 3.20 11.88
N ILE A 184 2.89 4.31 12.43
CA ILE A 184 2.86 4.56 13.88
C ILE A 184 2.14 3.42 14.63
N LEU A 185 1.23 2.70 13.98
CA LEU A 185 0.58 1.51 14.52
C LEU A 185 1.56 0.40 14.90
N LEU A 186 2.78 0.39 14.33
CA LEU A 186 3.83 -0.58 14.70
C LEU A 186 4.36 -0.41 16.14
N PHE A 187 4.01 0.66 16.84
CA PHE A 187 4.28 0.78 18.28
C PHE A 187 3.35 -0.09 19.14
N ILE A 188 2.17 -0.44 18.63
CA ILE A 188 1.16 -1.22 19.38
C ILE A 188 1.72 -2.57 19.86
N PRO A 189 2.36 -3.43 19.04
CA PRO A 189 2.91 -4.70 19.50
C PRO A 189 3.96 -4.55 20.58
N LEU A 190 4.75 -3.49 20.52
CA LEU A 190 5.82 -3.24 21.47
C LEU A 190 5.28 -2.97 22.88
N VAL A 191 4.19 -2.19 22.93
CA VAL A 191 3.46 -1.93 24.20
C VAL A 191 2.76 -3.19 24.70
N TYR A 192 2.03 -3.88 23.83
CA TYR A 192 1.22 -5.03 24.18
C TYR A 192 2.04 -6.22 24.72
N ARG A 193 3.24 -6.41 24.22
CA ARG A 193 4.17 -7.43 24.72
C ARG A 193 4.90 -7.04 26.00
N GLY A 194 4.66 -5.86 26.52
CA GLY A 194 5.36 -5.36 27.70
C GLY A 194 6.85 -5.10 27.46
N ASN A 195 7.31 -5.09 26.23
CA ASN A 195 8.71 -4.79 25.90
C ASN A 195 8.94 -3.27 25.90
N MET A 196 8.76 -2.68 27.08
CA MET A 196 8.87 -1.22 27.27
C MET A 196 10.24 -0.68 26.87
N ARG A 197 11.29 -1.48 27.04
CA ARG A 197 12.63 -1.08 26.59
C ARG A 197 12.67 -0.88 25.07
N LEU A 198 12.16 -1.84 24.31
CA LEU A 198 12.14 -1.74 22.85
C LEU A 198 11.19 -0.64 22.38
N PHE A 199 10.04 -0.48 23.05
CA PHE A 199 9.12 0.63 22.78
C PHE A 199 9.81 1.98 22.95
N VAL A 200 10.47 2.23 24.10
CA VAL A 200 11.16 3.50 24.37
C VAL A 200 12.26 3.75 23.35
N ILE A 201 13.06 2.74 23.02
CA ILE A 201 14.13 2.85 22.00
C ILE A 201 13.51 3.18 20.63
N SER A 202 12.40 2.55 20.26
CA SER A 202 11.72 2.80 18.98
C SER A 202 11.15 4.22 18.91
N VAL A 203 10.54 4.70 19.99
CA VAL A 203 10.05 6.08 20.09
C VAL A 203 11.23 7.06 19.99
N TYR A 204 12.30 6.82 20.74
CA TYR A 204 13.49 7.66 20.69
C TYR A 204 14.08 7.73 19.27
N TYR A 205 14.26 6.60 18.60
CA TYR A 205 14.78 6.58 17.22
C TYR A 205 13.83 7.27 16.24
N SER A 206 12.51 7.10 16.42
CA SER A 206 11.52 7.76 15.57
C SER A 206 11.53 9.27 15.74
N LEU A 207 11.58 9.75 16.99
CA LEU A 207 11.66 11.17 17.29
C LEU A 207 13.01 11.76 16.87
N ALA A 208 14.12 11.06 17.12
CA ALA A 208 15.44 11.51 16.69
C ALA A 208 15.50 11.65 15.16
N LEU A 209 15.00 10.65 14.44
CA LEU A 209 14.95 10.68 12.97
C LEU A 209 14.00 11.78 12.46
N PHE A 210 12.85 11.98 13.10
CA PHE A 210 11.91 13.06 12.79
C PHE A 210 12.54 14.43 12.96
N VAL A 211 13.18 14.68 14.11
CA VAL A 211 13.83 15.97 14.41
C VAL A 211 15.03 16.18 13.49
N VAL A 212 15.92 15.21 13.37
CA VAL A 212 17.13 15.35 12.52
C VAL A 212 16.76 15.56 11.06
N SER A 213 15.85 14.75 10.50
CA SER A 213 15.42 14.94 9.12
C SER A 213 14.67 16.25 8.93
N GLY A 214 13.86 16.64 9.92
CA GLY A 214 13.12 17.88 9.93
C GLY A 214 14.01 19.10 9.92
N THR A 215 14.93 19.19 10.85
CA THR A 215 15.87 20.34 10.97
C THR A 215 16.78 20.49 9.75
N ILE A 216 17.14 19.37 9.09
CA ILE A 216 17.93 19.41 7.84
C ILE A 216 17.07 19.94 6.68
N LEU A 217 15.77 19.64 6.67
CA LEU A 217 14.91 19.93 5.52
C LEU A 217 14.24 21.31 5.59
N ASP A 218 13.64 21.66 6.74
CA ASP A 218 12.70 22.78 6.85
C ASP A 218 12.42 23.12 8.32
N PRO A 219 12.51 24.39 8.74
CA PRO A 219 12.21 24.79 10.11
C PRO A 219 10.76 24.57 10.53
N TYR A 220 9.84 24.43 9.57
CA TYR A 220 8.40 24.21 9.82
C TYR A 220 7.99 22.73 9.72
N TYR A 221 8.93 21.79 9.77
CA TYR A 221 8.67 20.35 9.61
C TYR A 221 7.62 19.78 10.59
N TRP A 222 7.46 20.36 11.76
CA TRP A 222 6.48 19.96 12.76
C TRP A 222 5.02 20.20 12.31
N GLN A 223 4.79 21.10 11.33
CA GLN A 223 3.46 21.34 10.74
C GLN A 223 2.90 20.11 10.00
N VAL A 224 3.71 19.11 9.71
CA VAL A 224 3.20 17.84 9.19
C VAL A 224 2.15 17.22 10.10
N ILE A 225 2.23 17.44 11.42
CA ILE A 225 1.28 16.88 12.40
C ILE A 225 -0.12 17.47 12.20
N PRO A 226 -0.37 18.79 12.30
CA PRO A 226 -1.69 19.34 12.00
C PRO A 226 -2.14 19.10 10.55
N ASN A 227 -1.21 19.10 9.58
CA ASN A 227 -1.55 18.80 8.19
C ASN A 227 -2.12 17.39 8.01
N LEU A 228 -1.62 16.40 8.74
CA LEU A 228 -2.16 15.02 8.71
C LEU A 228 -3.60 14.96 9.21
N PHE A 229 -3.95 15.73 10.24
CA PHE A 229 -5.32 15.79 10.76
C PHE A 229 -6.27 16.50 9.78
N SER A 230 -5.83 17.58 9.15
CA SER A 230 -6.64 18.32 8.17
C SER A 230 -6.83 17.53 6.87
N PHE A 231 -5.82 16.78 6.41
CA PHE A 231 -5.89 15.96 5.20
C PHE A 231 -6.99 14.89 5.27
N GLY A 232 -7.18 14.28 6.43
CA GLY A 232 -8.25 13.29 6.64
C GLY A 232 -9.67 13.88 6.55
N SER A 233 -9.82 15.20 6.72
CA SER A 233 -11.11 15.90 6.64
C SER A 233 -11.44 16.45 5.26
N SER A 234 -10.43 16.66 4.41
CA SER A 234 -10.57 17.25 3.06
C SER A 234 -10.73 16.18 1.97
N SER A 235 -11.41 15.09 2.26
CA SER A 235 -11.52 13.93 1.37
C SER A 235 -12.18 14.26 0.03
N ASP A 236 -11.43 14.84 -0.89
CA ASP A 236 -11.68 14.63 -2.30
C ASP A 236 -11.51 13.13 -2.56
N LEU A 237 -12.54 12.52 -3.05
CA LEU A 237 -12.61 11.09 -3.29
C LEU A 237 -11.45 10.67 -4.18
N PHE A 238 -10.52 9.92 -3.60
CA PHE A 238 -9.54 9.20 -4.40
C PHE A 238 -10.26 8.36 -5.46
N SER A 239 -9.64 8.21 -6.62
CA SER A 239 -10.17 7.33 -7.64
C SER A 239 -10.49 5.97 -7.03
N ILE A 240 -11.66 5.42 -7.31
CA ILE A 240 -12.09 4.09 -6.87
C ILE A 240 -11.03 3.01 -7.11
N ARG A 241 -10.13 3.22 -8.08
CA ARG A 241 -9.04 2.32 -8.42
C ARG A 241 -7.91 2.31 -7.39
N GLU A 242 -7.78 3.37 -6.62
CA GLU A 242 -6.73 3.54 -5.62
C GLU A 242 -7.15 3.05 -4.24
N VAL A 243 -8.45 2.87 -4.04
CA VAL A 243 -9.00 2.57 -2.72
C VAL A 243 -8.92 1.09 -2.42
N LEU A 244 -8.39 0.76 -1.26
CA LEU A 244 -8.26 -0.61 -0.78
C LEU A 244 -9.19 -0.92 0.40
N SER A 245 -9.60 0.07 1.18
CA SER A 245 -10.52 -0.12 2.28
C SER A 245 -11.95 -0.29 1.78
N LEU A 246 -12.69 -1.23 2.35
CA LEU A 246 -14.07 -1.51 1.92
C LEU A 246 -15.01 -0.31 2.07
N PRO A 247 -14.98 0.47 3.18
CA PRO A 247 -15.82 1.66 3.30
C PRO A 247 -15.55 2.71 2.23
N ALA A 248 -14.26 2.97 1.95
CA ALA A 248 -13.89 3.97 0.95
C ALA A 248 -14.24 3.50 -0.47
N SER A 249 -14.07 2.20 -0.78
CA SER A 249 -14.50 1.63 -2.06
C SER A 249 -16.02 1.79 -2.27
N LEU A 250 -16.83 1.52 -1.27
CA LEU A 250 -18.27 1.68 -1.35
C LEU A 250 -18.67 3.15 -1.55
N SER A 251 -18.00 4.08 -0.86
CA SER A 251 -18.22 5.52 -1.06
C SER A 251 -17.85 5.96 -2.47
N ALA A 252 -16.74 5.43 -3.01
CA ALA A 252 -16.33 5.71 -4.38
C ALA A 252 -17.27 5.10 -5.42
N TYR A 253 -17.83 3.90 -5.19
CA TYR A 253 -18.88 3.32 -6.04
C TYR A 253 -20.12 4.20 -6.08
N LYS A 254 -20.54 4.74 -4.94
CA LYS A 254 -21.64 5.70 -4.88
C LYS A 254 -21.39 6.91 -5.78
N TYR A 255 -20.18 7.49 -5.70
CA TYR A 255 -19.80 8.61 -6.56
C TYR A 255 -19.84 8.23 -8.05
N VAL A 256 -19.26 7.12 -8.41
CA VAL A 256 -19.22 6.62 -9.79
C VAL A 256 -20.63 6.35 -10.33
N LEU A 257 -21.46 5.67 -9.57
CA LEU A 257 -22.85 5.38 -9.97
C LEU A 257 -23.72 6.64 -10.06
N GLY A 258 -23.44 7.68 -9.27
CA GLY A 258 -24.12 8.96 -9.32
C GLY A 258 -23.63 9.89 -10.43
N HIS A 259 -22.50 9.61 -11.09
CA HIS A 259 -21.95 10.48 -12.12
C HIS A 259 -22.68 10.30 -13.46
N PRO A 260 -23.15 11.40 -14.11
CA PRO A 260 -23.97 11.32 -15.34
C PRO A 260 -23.28 10.60 -16.51
N SER A 261 -21.95 10.64 -16.58
CA SER A 261 -21.17 10.00 -17.64
C SER A 261 -20.90 8.50 -17.42
N VAL A 262 -21.36 7.93 -16.30
CA VAL A 262 -21.15 6.51 -15.97
C VAL A 262 -22.43 5.73 -16.18
N ILE A 263 -22.33 4.57 -16.84
CA ILE A 263 -23.42 3.63 -16.99
C ILE A 263 -23.88 3.20 -15.59
N GLY A 264 -25.11 3.48 -15.24
CA GLY A 264 -25.68 3.15 -13.92
C GLY A 264 -26.06 4.37 -13.07
N SER A 265 -25.84 5.62 -13.54
CA SER A 265 -26.27 6.82 -12.82
C SER A 265 -27.79 6.82 -12.52
N GLN A 266 -28.60 6.28 -13.42
CA GLN A 266 -30.02 6.07 -13.21
C GLN A 266 -30.33 5.07 -12.09
N TYR A 267 -29.50 4.08 -11.88
CA TYR A 267 -29.66 3.15 -10.75
C TYR A 267 -29.32 3.82 -9.41
N TYR A 268 -28.39 4.77 -9.40
CA TYR A 268 -28.13 5.56 -8.20
C TYR A 268 -29.35 6.40 -7.79
N LEU A 269 -30.03 7.04 -8.75
CA LEU A 269 -31.24 7.78 -8.45
C LEU A 269 -32.36 6.91 -7.86
N LEU A 270 -32.44 5.65 -8.28
CA LEU A 270 -33.44 4.68 -7.78
C LEU A 270 -33.03 4.02 -6.45
N TYR A 271 -31.71 3.72 -6.26
CA TYR A 271 -31.22 2.92 -5.17
C TYR A 271 -30.18 3.62 -4.28
N GLY A 272 -29.93 4.93 -4.50
CA GLY A 272 -28.88 5.67 -3.79
C GLY A 272 -29.01 5.65 -2.28
N GLY A 273 -30.23 5.76 -1.75
CA GLY A 273 -30.48 5.66 -0.31
C GLY A 273 -30.13 4.29 0.29
N TRP A 274 -30.36 3.21 -0.45
CA TRP A 274 -29.97 1.86 -0.05
C TRP A 274 -28.45 1.66 -0.13
N ALA A 275 -27.80 2.24 -1.14
CA ALA A 275 -26.34 2.22 -1.27
C ALA A 275 -25.67 2.97 -0.11
N ASP A 276 -26.26 4.09 0.33
CA ASP A 276 -25.79 4.86 1.48
C ASP A 276 -25.93 4.09 2.79
N LEU A 277 -27.09 3.50 3.02
CA LEU A 277 -27.35 2.68 4.19
C LEU A 277 -26.42 1.47 4.21
N PHE A 278 -26.29 0.76 3.11
CA PHE A 278 -25.41 -0.39 2.97
C PHE A 278 -23.93 0.00 3.17
N GLY A 279 -23.49 1.10 2.55
CA GLY A 279 -22.13 1.65 2.74
C GLY A 279 -21.85 2.02 4.19
N GLY A 280 -22.81 2.65 4.87
CA GLY A 280 -22.73 2.97 6.30
C GLY A 280 -22.63 1.71 7.17
N VAL A 281 -23.48 0.71 6.92
CA VAL A 281 -23.46 -0.57 7.66
C VAL A 281 -22.12 -1.29 7.46
N VAL A 282 -21.66 -1.41 6.23
CA VAL A 282 -20.37 -2.07 5.93
C VAL A 282 -19.20 -1.28 6.50
N GLY A 283 -19.28 0.06 6.49
CA GLY A 283 -18.28 0.91 7.17
C GLY A 283 -18.19 0.62 8.66
N LEU A 284 -19.34 0.54 9.35
CA LEU A 284 -19.40 0.18 10.78
C LEU A 284 -18.89 -1.26 11.01
N MET A 285 -19.24 -2.21 10.17
CA MET A 285 -18.75 -3.59 10.25
C MET A 285 -17.22 -3.65 10.06
N SER A 286 -16.67 -2.90 9.10
CA SER A 286 -15.23 -2.83 8.87
C SER A 286 -14.51 -2.23 10.08
N LEU A 287 -15.02 -1.14 10.65
CA LEU A 287 -14.49 -0.55 11.87
C LEU A 287 -14.59 -1.53 13.04
N GLY A 288 -15.73 -2.20 13.20
CA GLY A 288 -15.92 -3.25 14.19
C GLY A 288 -14.93 -4.40 14.06
N GLY A 289 -14.65 -4.84 12.82
CA GLY A 289 -13.63 -5.84 12.52
C GLY A 289 -12.21 -5.39 12.91
N VAL A 290 -11.86 -4.13 12.64
CA VAL A 290 -10.58 -3.55 13.07
C VAL A 290 -10.48 -3.50 14.59
N VAL A 291 -11.52 -3.02 15.26
CA VAL A 291 -11.57 -2.99 16.74
C VAL A 291 -11.46 -4.40 17.30
N ALA A 292 -12.19 -5.36 16.75
CA ALA A 292 -12.11 -6.77 17.15
C ALA A 292 -10.70 -7.36 16.97
N ALA A 293 -10.02 -7.05 15.86
CA ALA A 293 -8.63 -7.48 15.63
C ALA A 293 -7.66 -6.89 16.65
N LEU A 294 -7.79 -5.60 16.96
CA LEU A 294 -6.95 -4.93 17.96
C LEU A 294 -7.25 -5.44 19.39
N LEU A 295 -8.53 -5.67 19.72
CA LEU A 295 -8.92 -6.27 21.01
C LEU A 295 -8.41 -7.71 21.13
N ALA A 296 -8.52 -8.54 20.09
CA ALA A 296 -7.95 -9.88 20.10
C ALA A 296 -6.43 -9.84 20.29
N LEU A 297 -5.74 -8.90 19.62
CA LEU A 297 -4.31 -8.70 19.81
C LEU A 297 -3.97 -8.31 21.25
N TYR A 298 -4.77 -7.46 21.88
CA TYR A 298 -4.60 -7.04 23.27
C TYR A 298 -4.88 -8.18 24.27
N LEU A 299 -6.02 -8.84 24.14
CA LEU A 299 -6.45 -9.90 25.06
C LEU A 299 -5.57 -11.14 24.99
N TYR A 300 -5.03 -11.44 23.82
CA TYR A 300 -4.23 -12.64 23.56
C TYR A 300 -2.76 -12.36 23.26
N LYS A 301 -2.25 -11.21 23.70
CA LYS A 301 -0.88 -10.74 23.44
C LYS A 301 0.21 -11.75 23.84
N ASP A 302 0.01 -12.46 24.93
CA ASP A 302 0.99 -13.41 25.46
C ASP A 302 1.12 -14.67 24.59
N TYR A 303 0.12 -14.94 23.75
CA TYR A 303 0.07 -16.08 22.83
C TYR A 303 0.43 -15.71 21.40
N CYS A 304 0.55 -14.42 21.08
CA CYS A 304 0.88 -13.94 19.75
C CYS A 304 2.39 -13.78 19.59
N GLY A 305 2.98 -14.42 18.57
CA GLY A 305 4.35 -14.13 18.15
C GLY A 305 4.44 -12.77 17.44
N ASP A 306 5.65 -12.20 17.37
CA ASP A 306 5.88 -10.89 16.72
C ASP A 306 5.47 -10.88 15.25
N ASP A 307 5.64 -12.01 14.56
CA ASP A 307 5.24 -12.18 13.17
C ASP A 307 3.72 -12.10 12.98
N LEU A 308 2.93 -12.76 13.85
CA LEU A 308 1.48 -12.68 13.79
C LEU A 308 0.98 -11.27 14.18
N MET A 309 1.58 -10.63 15.17
CA MET A 309 1.28 -9.25 15.50
C MET A 309 1.53 -8.31 14.32
N LEU A 310 2.64 -8.49 13.61
CA LEU A 310 2.93 -7.70 12.41
C LEU A 310 1.89 -7.94 11.31
N VAL A 311 1.47 -9.19 11.08
CA VAL A 311 0.40 -9.51 10.12
C VAL A 311 -0.88 -8.75 10.48
N VAL A 312 -1.33 -8.83 11.75
CA VAL A 312 -2.52 -8.10 12.22
C VAL A 312 -2.41 -6.62 11.89
N LEU A 313 -1.27 -6.01 12.20
CA LEU A 313 -1.11 -4.57 12.01
C LEU A 313 -1.04 -4.15 10.56
N VAL A 314 -0.36 -4.91 9.71
CA VAL A 314 -0.34 -4.62 8.27
C VAL A 314 -1.75 -4.73 7.69
N VAL A 315 -2.52 -5.76 8.08
CA VAL A 315 -3.92 -5.91 7.67
C VAL A 315 -4.78 -4.75 8.20
N VAL A 316 -4.57 -4.33 9.45
CA VAL A 316 -5.26 -3.17 10.04
C VAL A 316 -4.92 -1.89 9.30
N ILE A 317 -3.64 -1.64 9.01
CA ILE A 317 -3.19 -0.47 8.25
C ILE A 317 -3.88 -0.40 6.89
N THR A 318 -3.92 -1.51 6.16
CA THR A 318 -4.54 -1.56 4.83
C THR A 318 -6.07 -1.44 4.85
N ASN A 319 -6.72 -1.68 6.00
CA ASN A 319 -8.17 -1.56 6.16
C ASN A 319 -8.62 -0.23 6.77
N LEU A 320 -7.78 0.43 7.57
CA LEU A 320 -8.14 1.66 8.28
C LEU A 320 -8.08 2.91 7.40
N SER A 321 -7.18 2.94 6.44
CA SER A 321 -6.88 4.17 5.74
C SER A 321 -7.74 4.34 4.50
N TYR A 322 -8.50 5.42 4.43
CA TYR A 322 -9.15 5.89 3.20
C TYR A 322 -8.16 6.23 2.09
N THR A 323 -6.91 6.51 2.48
CA THR A 323 -5.85 6.99 1.58
C THR A 323 -4.86 5.90 1.17
N THR A 324 -5.05 4.66 1.62
CA THR A 324 -4.23 3.54 1.18
C THR A 324 -4.68 3.08 -0.20
N GLY A 325 -3.89 3.39 -1.22
CA GLY A 325 -4.11 2.90 -2.57
C GLY A 325 -3.82 1.40 -2.72
N GLY A 326 -4.28 0.82 -3.82
CA GLY A 326 -4.06 -0.60 -4.14
C GLY A 326 -2.60 -1.04 -4.16
N TYR A 327 -1.64 -0.11 -4.30
CA TYR A 327 -0.21 -0.36 -4.17
C TYR A 327 0.20 -0.80 -2.74
N SER A 328 -0.59 -0.49 -1.71
CA SER A 328 -0.29 -0.90 -0.33
C SER A 328 -0.30 -2.42 -0.14
N LEU A 329 -0.88 -3.18 -1.06
CA LEU A 329 -0.84 -4.65 -1.05
C LEU A 329 0.58 -5.21 -1.14
N ILE A 330 1.57 -4.44 -1.61
CA ILE A 330 2.98 -4.88 -1.58
C ILE A 330 3.51 -5.10 -0.15
N LEU A 331 2.86 -4.52 0.87
CA LEU A 331 3.20 -4.76 2.27
C LEU A 331 2.98 -6.21 2.71
N TYR A 332 2.15 -6.98 1.97
CA TYR A 332 1.94 -8.40 2.24
C TYR A 332 3.08 -9.29 1.73
N PHE A 333 3.93 -8.84 0.82
CA PHE A 333 4.99 -9.67 0.24
C PHE A 333 5.96 -10.22 1.29
N PRO A 334 6.52 -9.44 2.23
CA PRO A 334 7.37 -9.99 3.28
C PRO A 334 6.61 -10.89 4.27
N LEU A 335 5.28 -10.88 4.26
CA LEU A 335 4.46 -11.73 5.12
C LEU A 335 4.11 -13.10 4.50
N ILE A 336 4.50 -13.37 3.24
CA ILE A 336 4.21 -14.65 2.55
C ILE A 336 4.76 -15.85 3.35
N ALA A 337 5.97 -15.72 3.92
CA ALA A 337 6.57 -16.74 4.75
C ALA A 337 5.75 -16.97 6.03
N VAL A 338 5.30 -15.89 6.66
CA VAL A 338 4.47 -15.94 7.87
C VAL A 338 3.14 -16.60 7.57
N PHE A 339 2.45 -16.19 6.50
CA PHE A 339 1.19 -16.81 6.07
C PHE A 339 1.31 -18.31 5.86
N GLY A 340 2.45 -18.78 5.32
CA GLY A 340 2.70 -20.20 5.10
C GLY A 340 2.83 -21.04 6.38
N ARG A 341 3.04 -20.39 7.53
CA ARG A 341 3.20 -21.04 8.87
C ARG A 341 1.94 -20.96 9.73
N LEU A 342 0.95 -20.16 9.34
CA LEU A 342 -0.29 -20.00 10.11
C LEU A 342 -1.21 -21.20 9.96
N ARG A 343 -2.13 -21.39 10.91
CA ARG A 343 -3.09 -22.49 10.95
C ARG A 343 -3.92 -22.58 9.65
N TYR A 344 -4.36 -21.43 9.15
CA TYR A 344 -5.15 -21.33 7.94
C TYR A 344 -4.31 -20.94 6.71
N ALA A 345 -3.04 -21.39 6.66
CA ALA A 345 -2.07 -21.03 5.62
C ALA A 345 -2.62 -21.09 4.19
N ARG A 346 -3.44 -22.13 3.88
CA ARG A 346 -4.03 -22.28 2.54
C ARG A 346 -4.97 -21.13 2.19
N ILE A 347 -5.77 -20.67 3.16
CA ILE A 347 -6.74 -19.58 2.96
C ILE A 347 -5.99 -18.27 2.81
N TYR A 348 -5.01 -18.00 3.69
CA TYR A 348 -4.15 -16.79 3.58
C TYR A 348 -3.48 -16.69 2.22
N LEU A 349 -2.87 -17.78 1.76
CA LEU A 349 -2.18 -17.78 0.47
C LEU A 349 -3.13 -17.66 -0.71
N LEU A 350 -4.35 -18.22 -0.63
CA LEU A 350 -5.38 -18.02 -1.65
C LEU A 350 -5.89 -16.59 -1.68
N LEU A 351 -6.17 -15.99 -0.53
CA LEU A 351 -6.56 -14.58 -0.47
C LEU A 351 -5.47 -13.70 -1.09
N LEU A 352 -4.21 -13.93 -0.73
CA LEU A 352 -3.08 -13.20 -1.32
C LEU A 352 -3.00 -13.41 -2.84
N LEU A 353 -3.20 -14.63 -3.34
CA LEU A 353 -3.24 -14.92 -4.76
C LEU A 353 -4.24 -14.00 -5.49
N PHE A 354 -5.47 -13.91 -4.99
CA PHE A 354 -6.48 -13.05 -5.60
C PHE A 354 -6.19 -11.55 -5.44
N LEU A 355 -5.62 -11.14 -4.31
CA LEU A 355 -5.23 -9.74 -4.08
C LEU A 355 -4.16 -9.26 -5.07
N VAL A 356 -3.21 -10.13 -5.46
CA VAL A 356 -2.14 -9.78 -6.40
C VAL A 356 -2.48 -10.06 -7.87
N SER A 357 -3.53 -10.82 -8.13
CA SER A 357 -3.97 -11.19 -9.47
C SER A 357 -4.54 -10.00 -10.27
N PRO A 358 -4.49 -10.06 -11.60
CA PRO A 358 -4.97 -8.99 -12.47
C PRO A 358 -6.49 -9.06 -12.69
N VAL A 359 -7.27 -9.14 -11.61
CA VAL A 359 -8.74 -9.26 -11.68
C VAL A 359 -9.41 -8.04 -12.32
N ASP A 360 -8.69 -6.94 -12.47
CA ASP A 360 -9.16 -5.74 -13.17
C ASP A 360 -9.32 -5.93 -14.69
N ILE A 361 -8.80 -7.01 -15.25
CA ILE A 361 -9.04 -7.39 -16.66
C ILE A 361 -10.54 -7.58 -16.92
N ILE A 362 -11.32 -7.96 -15.89
CA ILE A 362 -12.76 -8.11 -15.98
C ILE A 362 -13.40 -6.71 -15.82
N PRO A 363 -13.98 -6.11 -16.88
CA PRO A 363 -14.62 -4.80 -16.77
C PRO A 363 -16.00 -4.95 -16.11
N LEU A 364 -16.28 -4.08 -15.14
CA LEU A 364 -17.62 -3.94 -14.54
C LEU A 364 -18.41 -2.82 -15.19
N ALA A 365 -17.74 -1.74 -15.57
CA ALA A 365 -18.32 -0.62 -16.29
C ALA A 365 -17.24 0.07 -17.13
N HIS A 366 -17.65 0.78 -18.16
CA HIS A 366 -16.77 1.60 -18.98
C HIS A 366 -17.46 2.90 -19.40
N SER A 367 -16.67 3.94 -19.69
CA SER A 367 -17.16 5.22 -20.19
C SER A 367 -16.06 5.93 -20.96
N TYR A 368 -16.40 6.43 -22.14
CA TYR A 368 -15.49 7.32 -22.89
C TYR A 368 -15.43 8.67 -22.17
N ILE A 369 -14.22 9.08 -21.77
CA ILE A 369 -13.98 10.32 -21.01
C ILE A 369 -13.29 11.41 -21.86
N GLY A 370 -13.10 11.18 -23.14
CA GLY A 370 -12.50 12.13 -24.08
C GLY A 370 -11.02 11.83 -24.39
N GLU A 371 -10.39 12.79 -25.05
CA GLU A 371 -8.98 12.70 -25.43
C GLU A 371 -8.07 13.25 -24.36
N GLN A 372 -6.99 12.54 -24.06
CA GLN A 372 -5.97 12.96 -23.10
C GLN A 372 -4.58 12.67 -23.63
N TYR A 373 -3.61 13.48 -23.21
CA TYR A 373 -2.20 13.20 -23.46
C TYR A 373 -1.73 12.03 -22.60
N SER A 374 -1.26 10.97 -23.23
CA SER A 374 -0.65 9.83 -22.54
C SER A 374 0.84 10.03 -22.39
N TYR A 375 1.32 10.10 -21.14
CA TYR A 375 2.74 10.20 -20.83
C TYR A 375 3.54 9.00 -21.38
N LEU A 376 3.00 7.78 -21.27
CA LEU A 376 3.70 6.56 -21.63
C LEU A 376 3.91 6.39 -23.14
N CYS A 377 3.00 6.92 -23.98
CA CYS A 377 3.17 6.82 -25.44
C CYS A 377 3.50 8.16 -26.11
N GLY A 378 3.54 9.27 -25.38
CA GLY A 378 3.92 10.59 -25.88
C GLY A 378 2.97 11.23 -26.90
N ARG A 379 1.70 10.80 -26.92
CA ARG A 379 0.67 11.34 -27.84
C ARG A 379 -0.71 11.44 -27.17
N THR A 380 -1.58 12.23 -27.77
CA THR A 380 -3.00 12.29 -27.37
C THR A 380 -3.72 11.05 -27.86
N VAL A 381 -4.51 10.43 -26.96
CA VAL A 381 -5.26 9.21 -27.20
C VAL A 381 -6.67 9.36 -26.61
N GLY A 382 -7.66 8.72 -27.27
CA GLY A 382 -8.99 8.60 -26.71
C GLY A 382 -9.02 7.62 -25.54
N ILE A 383 -9.54 8.05 -24.40
CA ILE A 383 -9.58 7.24 -23.17
C ILE A 383 -10.98 6.65 -23.00
N ASP A 384 -11.05 5.34 -23.07
CA ASP A 384 -12.20 4.58 -22.58
C ASP A 384 -11.90 4.13 -21.13
N TRP A 385 -12.46 4.86 -20.17
CA TRP A 385 -12.28 4.58 -18.77
C TRP A 385 -13.03 3.30 -18.37
N THR A 386 -12.35 2.40 -17.69
CA THR A 386 -12.95 1.15 -17.23
C THR A 386 -12.86 1.03 -15.72
N LEU A 387 -13.95 0.57 -15.09
CA LEU A 387 -13.96 0.09 -13.73
C LEU A 387 -13.71 -1.41 -13.74
N GLY A 388 -12.54 -1.82 -13.29
CA GLY A 388 -12.18 -3.24 -13.20
C GLY A 388 -12.78 -3.91 -11.95
N ALA A 389 -13.02 -5.21 -12.04
CA ALA A 389 -13.57 -6.00 -10.92
C ALA A 389 -12.66 -5.96 -9.67
N GLY A 390 -11.37 -5.69 -9.84
CA GLY A 390 -10.42 -5.57 -8.73
C GLY A 390 -10.77 -4.47 -7.74
N ALA A 391 -11.42 -3.40 -8.20
CA ALA A 391 -11.88 -2.31 -7.34
C ALA A 391 -12.96 -2.74 -6.32
N LEU A 392 -13.70 -3.82 -6.60
CA LEU A 392 -14.64 -4.42 -5.66
C LEU A 392 -14.03 -5.64 -4.93
N ILE A 393 -13.36 -6.50 -5.67
CA ILE A 393 -12.89 -7.79 -5.15
C ILE A 393 -11.79 -7.59 -4.10
N ARG A 394 -10.78 -6.72 -4.36
CA ARG A 394 -9.67 -6.53 -3.42
C ARG A 394 -10.08 -5.99 -2.05
N PRO A 395 -10.91 -4.95 -1.93
CA PRO A 395 -11.37 -4.48 -0.63
C PRO A 395 -12.14 -5.54 0.16
N VAL A 396 -12.99 -6.33 -0.52
CA VAL A 396 -13.74 -7.42 0.11
C VAL A 396 -12.78 -8.51 0.62
N LEU A 397 -11.82 -8.94 -0.20
CA LEU A 397 -10.83 -9.95 0.21
C LEU A 397 -9.92 -9.44 1.33
N ASN A 398 -9.55 -8.17 1.31
CA ASN A 398 -8.77 -7.55 2.36
C ASN A 398 -9.55 -7.51 3.70
N TYR A 399 -10.86 -7.27 3.64
CA TYR A 399 -11.73 -7.40 4.80
C TYR A 399 -11.85 -8.85 5.31
N PHE A 400 -11.97 -9.82 4.42
CA PHE A 400 -11.92 -11.24 4.80
C PHE A 400 -10.58 -11.62 5.45
N LEU A 401 -9.48 -11.05 4.97
CA LEU A 401 -8.17 -11.22 5.60
C LEU A 401 -8.15 -10.68 7.04
N LEU A 402 -8.80 -9.53 7.29
CA LEU A 402 -8.98 -8.98 8.63
C LEU A 402 -9.74 -9.95 9.56
N LEU A 403 -10.86 -10.49 9.09
CA LEU A 403 -11.64 -11.46 9.87
C LEU A 403 -10.84 -12.74 10.14
N LEU A 404 -10.13 -13.24 9.14
CA LEU A 404 -9.33 -14.46 9.27
C LEU A 404 -8.19 -14.30 10.27
N VAL A 405 -7.49 -13.17 10.26
CA VAL A 405 -6.39 -12.91 11.20
C VAL A 405 -6.92 -12.76 12.63
N THR A 406 -8.10 -12.16 12.81
CA THR A 406 -8.76 -12.08 14.12
C THR A 406 -9.09 -13.46 14.69
N VAL A 407 -9.60 -14.36 13.83
CA VAL A 407 -9.87 -15.77 14.20
C VAL A 407 -8.57 -16.51 14.48
N GLU A 408 -7.50 -16.27 13.75
CA GLU A 408 -6.18 -16.89 13.98
C GLU A 408 -5.64 -16.54 15.37
N VAL A 409 -5.70 -15.27 15.75
CA VAL A 409 -5.25 -14.79 17.07
C VAL A 409 -6.06 -15.46 18.18
N TYR A 410 -7.39 -15.51 18.05
CA TYR A 410 -8.29 -16.15 19.01
C TYR A 410 -8.00 -17.66 19.17
N LYS A 411 -7.87 -18.38 18.07
CA LYS A 411 -7.64 -19.84 18.08
C LYS A 411 -6.26 -20.23 18.61
N LYS A 412 -5.26 -19.40 18.41
CA LYS A 412 -3.92 -19.64 18.96
C LYS A 412 -3.92 -19.64 20.49
N ASN A 413 -4.73 -18.78 21.09
CA ASN A 413 -4.94 -18.79 22.54
C ASN A 413 -5.57 -20.11 23.05
N GLN A 414 -6.66 -20.57 22.44
CA GLN A 414 -7.34 -21.79 22.87
C GLN A 414 -6.42 -23.03 22.91
N LEU A 415 -5.56 -23.17 21.88
CA LEU A 415 -4.62 -24.32 21.83
C LEU A 415 -3.61 -24.30 22.98
N ASN A 416 -3.09 -23.11 23.33
CA ASN A 416 -2.10 -22.99 24.39
C ASN A 416 -2.72 -23.23 25.80
N GLN A 417 -3.97 -22.83 26.01
CA GLN A 417 -4.67 -23.12 27.28
C GLN A 417 -4.87 -24.61 27.50
N THR A 418 -5.21 -25.37 26.46
CA THR A 418 -5.41 -26.82 26.54
C THR A 418 -4.10 -27.57 26.87
N PHE A 419 -2.93 -27.03 26.48
CA PHE A 419 -1.62 -27.62 26.82
C PHE A 419 -1.13 -27.26 28.23
N VAL A 420 -1.66 -26.25 28.87
CA VAL A 420 -1.32 -25.86 30.26
C VAL A 420 -2.14 -26.64 31.28
N GLU A 421 -3.30 -27.15 30.87
CA GLU A 421 -4.21 -27.94 31.72
C GLU A 421 -3.95 -29.46 31.65
N LEU A 422 -3.02 -29.91 30.79
CA LEU A 422 -2.51 -31.30 30.71
C LEU A 422 -1.11 -31.42 31.32
#